data_25917efd88845ccff1bf70fe29c80c4b
#
_entry.id   25917efd88845ccff1bf70fe29c80c4b
#
_cell.length_a   1.000
_cell.length_b   1.000
_cell.length_c   1.000
_cell.angle_alpha   90.00
_cell.angle_beta   90.00
_cell.angle_gamma   90.00
#
_symmetry.space_group_name_H-M   'P 1'
#
loop_
_entity.id
_entity.type
_entity.pdbx_description
1 polymer ?
#
loop_
_entity_poly.entity_id
_entity_poly.type
_entity_poly.pdbx_seq_one_letter_code
_entity_poly.pdbx_strand_id
1 'polypeptide(L)'
;MNKYDFNNRTAVITGGGQGFGLDIAKRFLNSGAKVIIWDIDEELLKSAAAEVNNSNLSYNVIDVSNYSQIEKTVSDITSQNKIDILINNAGITGPTAPLWEYDIEMWNKIVQINLVGTFNCCRAIVPNMIENNYGRIVNVASVAGKDGNANASAYSSGKAGTIGLTKSLGKELADKNIAVNAVTPAGAKTRILDQMSKEHVQRMLSKVPRGRFLEIHEFTS
;
A
#
# COMPACT_ATOMS: atom_id res chain seq x y z
N MET A 1 15.23 -17.86 -2.97
CA MET A 1 14.73 -16.55 -2.55
C MET A 1 15.71 -15.51 -3.09
N ASN A 2 15.23 -14.52 -3.82
CA ASN A 2 16.08 -13.43 -4.28
C ASN A 2 16.63 -12.66 -3.09
N LYS A 3 17.91 -12.31 -3.13
CA LYS A 3 18.53 -11.43 -2.15
C LYS A 3 18.66 -10.05 -2.78
N TYR A 4 18.09 -9.05 -2.10
CA TYR A 4 18.24 -7.64 -2.46
C TYR A 4 19.15 -6.98 -1.43
N ASP A 5 19.90 -5.98 -1.85
CA ASP A 5 20.71 -5.15 -0.96
C ASP A 5 20.00 -3.81 -0.75
N PHE A 6 19.43 -3.65 0.44
CA PHE A 6 18.79 -2.41 0.88
C PHE A 6 19.56 -1.73 2.03
N ASN A 7 20.84 -2.07 2.20
CA ASN A 7 21.68 -1.40 3.18
C ASN A 7 21.69 0.13 2.96
N ASN A 8 21.56 0.87 4.05
CA ASN A 8 21.47 2.34 4.06
C ASN A 8 20.22 2.90 3.33
N ARG A 9 19.20 2.08 3.09
CA ARG A 9 17.91 2.53 2.55
C ARG A 9 16.86 2.62 3.65
N THR A 10 16.06 3.68 3.60
CA THR A 10 14.89 3.85 4.47
C THR A 10 13.63 3.68 3.65
N ALA A 11 12.77 2.76 4.09
CA ALA A 11 11.50 2.47 3.46
C ALA A 11 10.33 2.87 4.36
N VAL A 12 9.34 3.57 3.79
CA VAL A 12 8.03 3.81 4.41
C VAL A 12 7.02 2.87 3.76
N ILE A 13 6.25 2.16 4.58
CA ILE A 13 5.25 1.17 4.12
C ILE A 13 3.92 1.48 4.79
N THR A 14 2.90 1.87 4.03
CA THR A 14 1.56 2.13 4.55
C THR A 14 0.73 0.86 4.64
N GLY A 15 -0.18 0.75 5.63
CA GLY A 15 -0.88 -0.49 5.93
C GLY A 15 0.09 -1.59 6.38
N GLY A 16 1.12 -1.19 7.16
CA GLY A 16 2.25 -2.04 7.53
C GLY A 16 2.00 -2.92 8.75
N GLY A 17 0.87 -2.76 9.44
CA GLY A 17 0.54 -3.52 10.65
C GLY A 17 0.18 -4.99 10.40
N GLN A 18 -0.15 -5.37 9.16
CA GLN A 18 -0.55 -6.73 8.81
C GLN A 18 -0.41 -7.06 7.31
N GLY A 19 -0.70 -8.31 6.94
CA GLY A 19 -0.85 -8.75 5.55
C GLY A 19 0.37 -8.48 4.68
N PHE A 20 0.14 -7.97 3.46
CA PHE A 20 1.22 -7.65 2.52
C PHE A 20 2.20 -6.63 3.09
N GLY A 21 1.70 -5.56 3.74
CA GLY A 21 2.55 -4.50 4.28
C GLY A 21 3.55 -5.03 5.30
N LEU A 22 3.11 -5.87 6.24
CA LEU A 22 3.98 -6.48 7.24
C LEU A 22 4.98 -7.47 6.63
N ASP A 23 4.56 -8.28 5.66
CA ASP A 23 5.49 -9.24 5.02
C ASP A 23 6.55 -8.51 4.17
N ILE A 24 6.18 -7.42 3.46
CA ILE A 24 7.12 -6.54 2.77
C ILE A 24 8.11 -5.94 3.78
N ALA A 25 7.63 -5.46 4.93
CA ALA A 25 8.48 -4.90 5.98
C ALA A 25 9.53 -5.92 6.45
N LYS A 26 9.11 -7.16 6.74
CA LYS A 26 10.02 -8.25 7.13
C LYS A 26 11.08 -8.53 6.06
N ARG A 27 10.70 -8.56 4.78
CA ARG A 27 11.65 -8.80 3.69
C ARG A 27 12.65 -7.67 3.52
N PHE A 28 12.20 -6.43 3.65
CA PHE A 28 13.07 -5.26 3.55
C PHE A 28 14.07 -5.21 4.70
N LEU A 29 13.63 -5.50 5.92
CA LEU A 29 14.51 -5.65 7.08
C LEU A 29 15.55 -6.74 6.88
N ASN A 30 15.13 -7.91 6.37
CA ASN A 30 16.03 -9.03 6.07
C ASN A 30 17.01 -8.72 4.93
N SER A 31 16.74 -7.66 4.14
CA SER A 31 17.59 -7.15 3.08
C SER A 31 18.42 -5.93 3.51
N GLY A 32 18.42 -5.57 4.80
CA GLY A 32 19.25 -4.52 5.38
C GLY A 32 18.63 -3.12 5.43
N ALA A 33 17.37 -2.96 5.06
CA ALA A 33 16.70 -1.65 5.11
C ALA A 33 16.40 -1.21 6.56
N LYS A 34 16.31 0.11 6.76
CA LYS A 34 15.50 0.69 7.83
C LYS A 34 14.07 0.77 7.36
N VAL A 35 13.11 0.32 8.16
CA VAL A 35 11.70 0.26 7.79
C VAL A 35 10.85 1.04 8.77
N ILE A 36 9.96 1.88 8.24
CA ILE A 36 8.98 2.64 9.01
C ILE A 36 7.61 2.19 8.51
N ILE A 37 6.86 1.48 9.34
CA ILE A 37 5.50 1.06 9.01
C ILE A 37 4.49 2.07 9.51
N TRP A 38 3.51 2.39 8.67
CA TRP A 38 2.38 3.25 8.99
C TRP A 38 1.09 2.44 8.95
N ASP A 39 0.24 2.62 9.93
CA ASP A 39 -1.11 2.06 9.96
C ASP A 39 -2.00 2.98 10.80
N ILE A 40 -3.31 2.90 10.61
CA ILE A 40 -4.26 3.63 11.45
C ILE A 40 -4.49 2.92 12.80
N ASP A 41 -4.23 1.62 12.85
CA ASP A 41 -4.45 0.76 14.00
C ASP A 41 -3.15 0.60 14.82
N GLU A 42 -3.11 1.28 15.96
CA GLU A 42 -1.95 1.27 16.86
C GLU A 42 -1.66 -0.13 17.44
N GLU A 43 -2.70 -0.91 17.74
CA GLU A 43 -2.52 -2.25 18.33
C GLU A 43 -1.93 -3.23 17.30
N LEU A 44 -2.32 -3.11 16.01
CA LEU A 44 -1.68 -3.85 14.93
C LEU A 44 -0.20 -3.47 14.79
N LEU A 45 0.14 -2.18 14.88
CA LEU A 45 1.52 -1.71 14.81
C LEU A 45 2.36 -2.23 15.97
N LYS A 46 1.85 -2.18 17.20
CA LYS A 46 2.52 -2.73 18.38
C LYS A 46 2.76 -4.24 18.26
N SER A 47 1.74 -4.97 17.81
CA SER A 47 1.83 -6.41 17.59
C SER A 47 2.86 -6.75 16.50
N ALA A 48 2.85 -6.03 15.39
CA ALA A 48 3.82 -6.19 14.31
C ALA A 48 5.25 -5.90 14.76
N ALA A 49 5.46 -4.82 15.53
CA ALA A 49 6.77 -4.48 16.08
C ALA A 49 7.29 -5.56 17.04
N ALA A 50 6.43 -6.09 17.91
CA ALA A 50 6.78 -7.18 18.83
C ALA A 50 7.10 -8.48 18.09
N GLU A 51 6.31 -8.83 17.05
CA GLU A 51 6.53 -10.03 16.23
C GLU A 51 7.86 -9.96 15.47
N VAL A 52 8.15 -8.81 14.86
CA VAL A 52 9.36 -8.61 14.03
C VAL A 52 10.61 -8.48 14.90
N ASN A 53 10.51 -7.85 16.06
CA ASN A 53 11.57 -7.64 17.04
C ASN A 53 12.93 -7.25 16.41
N ASN A 54 12.93 -6.18 15.61
CA ASN A 54 14.12 -5.71 14.87
C ASN A 54 14.33 -4.22 15.13
N SER A 55 15.53 -3.81 15.56
CA SER A 55 15.89 -2.42 15.87
C SER A 55 15.82 -1.46 14.68
N ASN A 56 15.84 -1.98 13.45
CA ASN A 56 15.67 -1.19 12.23
C ASN A 56 14.20 -1.01 11.84
N LEU A 57 13.23 -1.52 12.62
CA LEU A 57 11.81 -1.28 12.47
C LEU A 57 11.36 -0.18 13.42
N SER A 58 10.64 0.79 12.88
CA SER A 58 9.85 1.76 13.65
C SER A 58 8.44 1.88 13.07
N TYR A 59 7.54 2.55 13.78
CA TYR A 59 6.18 2.76 13.31
C TYR A 59 5.61 4.11 13.68
N ASN A 60 4.62 4.56 12.92
CA ASN A 60 3.79 5.73 13.25
C ASN A 60 2.32 5.37 13.03
N VAL A 61 1.45 5.87 13.91
CA VAL A 61 -0.01 5.78 13.74
C VAL A 61 -0.43 6.86 12.76
N ILE A 62 -0.82 6.47 11.54
CA ILE A 62 -1.12 7.39 10.43
C ILE A 62 -2.42 7.00 9.74
N ASP A 63 -3.34 7.95 9.65
CA ASP A 63 -4.43 7.90 8.70
C ASP A 63 -3.96 8.50 7.35
N VAL A 64 -3.83 7.66 6.31
CA VAL A 64 -3.39 8.10 4.99
C VAL A 64 -4.34 9.12 4.33
N SER A 65 -5.57 9.22 4.81
CA SER A 65 -6.51 10.25 4.35
C SER A 65 -6.23 11.64 4.94
N ASN A 66 -5.42 11.73 6.00
CA ASN A 66 -5.07 12.97 6.70
C ASN A 66 -3.71 13.51 6.22
N TYR A 67 -3.74 14.41 5.23
CA TYR A 67 -2.52 14.98 4.66
C TYR A 67 -1.64 15.72 5.68
N SER A 68 -2.23 16.51 6.59
CA SER A 68 -1.47 17.27 7.58
C SER A 68 -0.70 16.37 8.55
N GLN A 69 -1.28 15.21 8.92
CA GLN A 69 -0.60 14.23 9.74
C GLN A 69 0.59 13.60 8.99
N ILE A 70 0.41 13.27 7.71
CA ILE A 70 1.47 12.72 6.86
C ILE A 70 2.60 13.73 6.69
N GLU A 71 2.27 14.98 6.34
CA GLU A 71 3.24 16.05 6.09
C GLU A 71 4.13 16.29 7.32
N LYS A 72 3.52 16.39 8.51
CA LYS A 72 4.25 16.53 9.77
C LYS A 72 5.18 15.33 10.01
N THR A 73 4.65 14.11 9.86
CA THR A 73 5.44 12.90 10.11
C THR A 73 6.60 12.76 9.11
N VAL A 74 6.39 13.10 7.84
CA VAL A 74 7.46 13.12 6.84
C VAL A 74 8.52 14.16 7.21
N SER A 75 8.13 15.36 7.63
CA SER A 75 9.06 16.38 8.10
C SER A 75 9.91 15.90 9.27
N ASP A 76 9.29 15.25 10.26
CA ASP A 76 9.99 14.69 11.42
C ASP A 76 11.00 13.59 10.99
N ILE A 77 10.62 12.69 10.08
CA ILE A 77 11.50 11.64 9.56
C ILE A 77 12.66 12.25 8.76
N THR A 78 12.37 13.19 7.87
CA THR A 78 13.36 13.76 6.94
C THR A 78 14.33 14.74 7.58
N SER A 79 14.03 15.22 8.80
CA SER A 79 14.98 16.01 9.60
C SER A 79 16.23 15.22 10.03
N GLN A 80 16.15 13.88 10.06
CA GLN A 80 17.22 13.00 10.54
C GLN A 80 17.63 11.93 9.50
N ASN A 81 16.74 11.59 8.59
CA ASN A 81 16.93 10.52 7.62
C ASN A 81 16.39 10.96 6.26
N LYS A 82 16.76 10.27 5.20
CA LYS A 82 16.10 10.34 3.91
C LYS A 82 15.09 9.21 3.76
N ILE A 83 14.09 9.39 2.90
CA ILE A 83 13.14 8.33 2.53
C ILE A 83 13.48 7.88 1.10
N ASP A 84 14.00 6.67 0.96
CA ASP A 84 14.43 6.09 -0.31
C ASP A 84 13.31 5.32 -1.01
N ILE A 85 12.43 4.67 -0.24
CA ILE A 85 11.43 3.75 -0.75
C ILE A 85 10.07 4.08 -0.12
N LEU A 86 9.03 4.12 -0.95
CA LEU A 86 7.64 4.26 -0.51
C LEU A 86 6.80 3.11 -1.07
N ILE A 87 6.17 2.35 -0.18
CA ILE A 87 5.19 1.34 -0.54
C ILE A 87 3.80 1.82 -0.10
N ASN A 88 3.00 2.28 -1.03
CA ASN A 88 1.60 2.62 -0.79
C ASN A 88 0.77 1.35 -0.85
N ASN A 89 0.59 0.70 0.30
CA ASN A 89 -0.15 -0.55 0.44
C ASN A 89 -1.47 -0.38 1.20
N ALA A 90 -1.62 0.65 2.02
CA ALA A 90 -2.86 0.91 2.76
C ALA A 90 -4.08 0.94 1.83
N GLY A 91 -5.17 0.31 2.25
CA GLY A 91 -6.40 0.29 1.49
C GLY A 91 -7.48 -0.59 2.12
N ILE A 92 -8.72 -0.31 1.75
CA ILE A 92 -9.91 -1.07 2.17
C ILE A 92 -10.76 -1.43 0.97
N THR A 93 -11.50 -2.54 1.06
CA THR A 93 -12.44 -2.97 0.00
C THR A 93 -13.83 -2.39 0.15
N GLY A 94 -14.29 -2.24 1.39
CA GLY A 94 -15.65 -1.86 1.71
C GLY A 94 -16.67 -2.99 1.46
N PRO A 95 -17.97 -2.68 1.63
CA PRO A 95 -19.06 -3.64 1.41
C PRO A 95 -19.23 -3.98 -0.07
N THR A 96 -19.90 -5.10 -0.33
CA THR A 96 -20.28 -5.54 -1.67
C THR A 96 -21.73 -5.15 -1.94
N ALA A 97 -21.94 -4.19 -2.85
CA ALA A 97 -23.27 -3.71 -3.22
C ALA A 97 -23.30 -3.24 -4.69
N PRO A 98 -24.44 -3.35 -5.40
CA PRO A 98 -24.62 -2.71 -6.71
C PRO A 98 -24.37 -1.20 -6.63
N LEU A 99 -23.88 -0.59 -7.71
CA LEU A 99 -23.56 0.84 -7.73
C LEU A 99 -24.72 1.73 -7.26
N TRP A 100 -25.94 1.44 -7.71
CA TRP A 100 -27.13 2.23 -7.42
C TRP A 100 -27.68 2.07 -6.00
N GLU A 101 -27.15 1.12 -5.24
CA GLU A 101 -27.46 0.86 -3.82
C GLU A 101 -26.27 1.13 -2.89
N TYR A 102 -25.14 1.57 -3.47
CA TYR A 102 -23.92 1.77 -2.69
C TYR A 102 -24.06 2.97 -1.78
N ASP A 103 -23.72 2.80 -0.51
CA ASP A 103 -23.69 3.92 0.45
C ASP A 103 -22.67 4.98 0.01
N ILE A 104 -23.13 6.23 -0.09
CA ILE A 104 -22.33 7.32 -0.65
C ILE A 104 -21.15 7.66 0.25
N GLU A 105 -21.33 7.66 1.57
CA GLU A 105 -20.26 7.99 2.52
C GLU A 105 -19.18 6.92 2.51
N MET A 106 -19.59 5.65 2.48
CA MET A 106 -18.66 4.53 2.36
C MET A 106 -17.93 4.54 1.02
N TRP A 107 -18.62 4.84 -0.08
CA TRP A 107 -17.99 4.98 -1.40
C TRP A 107 -16.90 6.05 -1.38
N ASN A 108 -17.21 7.22 -0.84
CA ASN A 108 -16.26 8.34 -0.70
C ASN A 108 -15.08 7.95 0.21
N LYS A 109 -15.34 7.29 1.34
CA LYS A 109 -14.29 6.82 2.27
C LYS A 109 -13.31 5.86 1.59
N ILE A 110 -13.82 4.93 0.78
CA ILE A 110 -12.98 3.97 0.06
C ILE A 110 -12.08 4.69 -0.95
N VAL A 111 -12.62 5.61 -1.72
CA VAL A 111 -11.84 6.40 -2.69
C VAL A 111 -10.81 7.29 -1.96
N GLN A 112 -11.22 7.91 -0.85
CA GLN A 112 -10.35 8.74 -0.03
C GLN A 112 -9.14 7.95 0.50
N ILE A 113 -9.33 6.73 0.97
CA ILE A 113 -8.23 5.91 1.48
C ILE A 113 -7.38 5.35 0.32
N ASN A 114 -8.02 4.70 -0.67
CA ASN A 114 -7.29 3.95 -1.68
C ASN A 114 -6.59 4.83 -2.73
N LEU A 115 -7.17 5.97 -3.08
CA LEU A 115 -6.62 6.88 -4.10
C LEU A 115 -6.00 8.13 -3.48
N VAL A 116 -6.80 8.89 -2.71
CA VAL A 116 -6.32 10.16 -2.16
C VAL A 116 -5.23 9.90 -1.12
N GLY A 117 -5.33 8.83 -0.32
CA GLY A 117 -4.26 8.41 0.60
C GLY A 117 -2.94 8.11 -0.12
N THR A 118 -2.99 7.40 -1.26
CA THR A 118 -1.81 7.16 -2.11
C THR A 118 -1.23 8.48 -2.63
N PHE A 119 -2.08 9.40 -3.10
CA PHE A 119 -1.66 10.74 -3.52
C PHE A 119 -1.01 11.51 -2.38
N ASN A 120 -1.62 11.53 -1.19
CA ASN A 120 -1.12 12.24 -0.02
C ASN A 120 0.31 11.79 0.34
N CYS A 121 0.54 10.48 0.40
CA CYS A 121 1.86 9.93 0.71
C CYS A 121 2.89 10.30 -0.37
N CYS A 122 2.54 10.18 -1.65
CA CYS A 122 3.41 10.59 -2.75
C CYS A 122 3.71 12.10 -2.67
N ARG A 123 2.68 12.94 -2.47
CA ARG A 123 2.80 14.40 -2.39
C ARG A 123 3.75 14.85 -1.29
N ALA A 124 3.72 14.17 -0.14
CA ALA A 124 4.56 14.52 0.99
C ALA A 124 6.02 14.02 0.84
N ILE A 125 6.22 12.82 0.26
CA ILE A 125 7.53 12.15 0.26
C ILE A 125 8.37 12.47 -0.99
N VAL A 126 7.74 12.66 -2.15
CA VAL A 126 8.46 12.89 -3.43
C VAL A 126 9.42 14.07 -3.39
N PRO A 127 9.12 15.22 -2.75
CA PRO A 127 10.09 16.32 -2.64
C PRO A 127 11.43 15.89 -2.03
N ASN A 128 11.41 15.09 -0.97
CA ASN A 128 12.62 14.55 -0.34
C ASN A 128 13.38 13.59 -1.27
N MET A 129 12.66 12.77 -2.04
CA MET A 129 13.29 11.90 -3.05
C MET A 129 13.94 12.71 -4.18
N ILE A 130 13.33 13.81 -4.60
CA ILE A 130 13.90 14.72 -5.62
C ILE A 130 15.18 15.36 -5.09
N GLU A 131 15.14 15.90 -3.88
CA GLU A 131 16.31 16.52 -3.23
C GLU A 131 17.49 15.55 -3.12
N ASN A 132 17.22 14.29 -2.77
CA ASN A 132 18.23 13.24 -2.64
C ASN A 132 18.58 12.54 -3.97
N ASN A 133 17.93 12.93 -5.07
CA ASN A 133 18.05 12.30 -6.40
C ASN A 133 17.94 10.77 -6.36
N TYR A 134 17.05 10.24 -5.54
CA TYR A 134 16.77 8.80 -5.43
C TYR A 134 15.39 8.55 -4.89
N GLY A 135 14.63 7.65 -5.52
CA GLY A 135 13.35 7.19 -5.03
C GLY A 135 12.86 5.93 -5.72
N ARG A 136 12.20 5.06 -4.96
CA ARG A 136 11.49 3.87 -5.48
C ARG A 136 10.10 3.83 -4.87
N ILE A 137 9.10 4.05 -5.70
CA ILE A 137 7.69 4.09 -5.29
C ILE A 137 6.98 2.89 -5.89
N VAL A 138 6.29 2.13 -5.05
CA VAL A 138 5.40 1.05 -5.48
C VAL A 138 4.00 1.29 -4.89
N ASN A 139 3.03 1.42 -5.78
CA ASN A 139 1.62 1.57 -5.44
C ASN A 139 0.91 0.22 -5.57
N VAL A 140 0.38 -0.30 -4.48
CA VAL A 140 -0.38 -1.55 -4.49
C VAL A 140 -1.81 -1.25 -4.97
N ALA A 141 -2.00 -1.42 -6.29
CA ALA A 141 -3.30 -1.34 -6.92
C ALA A 141 -4.07 -2.68 -6.79
N SER A 142 -4.74 -3.12 -7.81
CA SER A 142 -5.45 -4.40 -7.87
C SER A 142 -5.81 -4.74 -9.32
N VAL A 143 -5.99 -6.00 -9.64
CA VAL A 143 -6.61 -6.44 -10.88
C VAL A 143 -8.01 -5.80 -11.05
N ALA A 144 -8.74 -5.57 -9.96
CA ALA A 144 -10.02 -4.86 -9.98
C ALA A 144 -9.92 -3.42 -10.51
N GLY A 145 -8.75 -2.79 -10.41
CA GLY A 145 -8.49 -1.47 -11.01
C GLY A 145 -8.24 -1.53 -12.51
N LYS A 146 -7.98 -2.70 -13.09
CA LYS A 146 -7.81 -2.92 -14.53
C LYS A 146 -9.11 -3.39 -15.20
N ASP A 147 -9.77 -4.36 -14.59
CA ASP A 147 -10.87 -5.08 -15.21
C ASP A 147 -12.24 -4.65 -14.66
N GLY A 148 -12.25 -3.93 -13.55
CA GLY A 148 -13.46 -3.69 -12.76
C GLY A 148 -13.87 -4.93 -11.96
N ASN A 149 -14.63 -4.72 -10.88
CA ASN A 149 -15.24 -5.83 -10.14
C ASN A 149 -16.69 -5.46 -9.81
N ALA A 150 -17.64 -6.28 -10.28
CA ALA A 150 -19.05 -6.06 -10.00
C ALA A 150 -19.31 -5.97 -8.49
N ASN A 151 -20.17 -5.06 -8.10
CA ASN A 151 -20.53 -4.76 -6.70
C ASN A 151 -19.38 -4.21 -5.82
N ALA A 152 -18.28 -3.76 -6.43
CA ALA A 152 -17.14 -3.15 -5.75
C ALA A 152 -16.66 -1.89 -6.50
N SER A 153 -17.61 -1.04 -6.92
CA SER A 153 -17.33 0.13 -7.77
C SER A 153 -16.36 1.11 -7.13
N ALA A 154 -16.52 1.41 -5.84
CA ALA A 154 -15.63 2.32 -5.11
C ALA A 154 -14.19 1.82 -5.09
N TYR A 155 -14.00 0.54 -4.75
CA TYR A 155 -12.69 -0.11 -4.72
C TYR A 155 -12.04 -0.12 -6.11
N SER A 156 -12.79 -0.57 -7.13
CA SER A 156 -12.31 -0.61 -8.51
C SER A 156 -11.90 0.78 -9.01
N SER A 157 -12.72 1.80 -8.74
CA SER A 157 -12.42 3.19 -9.10
C SER A 157 -11.18 3.72 -8.40
N GLY A 158 -11.05 3.50 -7.08
CA GLY A 158 -9.87 3.89 -6.32
C GLY A 158 -8.59 3.24 -6.84
N LYS A 159 -8.63 1.93 -7.13
CA LYS A 159 -7.47 1.19 -7.64
C LYS A 159 -7.15 1.52 -9.12
N ALA A 160 -8.15 1.83 -9.95
CA ALA A 160 -7.95 2.35 -11.30
C ALA A 160 -7.30 3.75 -11.27
N GLY A 161 -7.78 4.63 -10.37
CA GLY A 161 -7.18 5.93 -10.12
C GLY A 161 -5.72 5.83 -9.67
N THR A 162 -5.40 4.88 -8.80
CA THR A 162 -4.01 4.60 -8.36
C THR A 162 -3.11 4.21 -9.54
N ILE A 163 -3.60 3.43 -10.50
CA ILE A 163 -2.85 3.10 -11.72
C ILE A 163 -2.62 4.36 -12.58
N GLY A 164 -3.64 5.20 -12.73
CA GLY A 164 -3.54 6.48 -13.44
C GLY A 164 -2.52 7.42 -12.80
N LEU A 165 -2.62 7.60 -11.47
CA LEU A 165 -1.67 8.40 -10.67
C LEU A 165 -0.23 7.91 -10.84
N THR A 166 0.00 6.60 -10.80
CA THR A 166 1.32 5.99 -10.98
C THR A 166 1.92 6.37 -12.33
N LYS A 167 1.13 6.28 -13.41
CA LYS A 167 1.58 6.62 -14.76
C LYS A 167 1.89 8.10 -14.92
N SER A 168 1.09 8.97 -14.31
CA SER A 168 1.30 10.41 -14.33
C SER A 168 2.58 10.79 -13.59
N LEU A 169 2.70 10.38 -12.34
CA LEU A 169 3.85 10.67 -11.50
C LEU A 169 5.15 10.08 -12.08
N GLY A 170 5.08 8.87 -12.66
CA GLY A 170 6.25 8.27 -13.33
C GLY A 170 6.75 9.08 -14.52
N LYS A 171 5.85 9.74 -15.27
CA LYS A 171 6.22 10.66 -16.36
C LYS A 171 6.80 11.98 -15.84
N GLU A 172 6.21 12.52 -14.77
CA GLU A 172 6.68 13.76 -14.13
C GLU A 172 8.11 13.63 -13.55
N LEU A 173 8.51 12.41 -13.19
CA LEU A 173 9.80 12.10 -12.59
C LEU A 173 10.77 11.39 -13.55
N ALA A 174 10.45 11.34 -14.84
CA ALA A 174 11.19 10.54 -15.83
C ALA A 174 12.66 11.00 -16.03
N ASP A 175 12.97 12.27 -15.74
CA ASP A 175 14.32 12.85 -15.81
C ASP A 175 15.13 12.67 -14.50
N LYS A 176 14.55 12.02 -13.49
CA LYS A 176 15.14 11.85 -12.15
C LYS A 176 15.45 10.37 -11.86
N ASN A 177 16.35 10.12 -10.93
CA ASN A 177 16.59 8.75 -10.44
C ASN A 177 15.48 8.25 -9.51
N ILE A 178 14.23 8.46 -9.93
CA ILE A 178 13.03 8.04 -9.19
C ILE A 178 12.17 7.17 -10.09
N ALA A 179 11.90 5.94 -9.64
CA ALA A 179 11.02 5.02 -10.36
C ALA A 179 9.68 4.90 -9.63
N VAL A 180 8.57 4.99 -10.38
CA VAL A 180 7.21 4.87 -9.86
C VAL A 180 6.51 3.73 -10.58
N ASN A 181 6.09 2.70 -9.84
CA ASN A 181 5.47 1.51 -10.36
C ASN A 181 4.17 1.19 -9.63
N ALA A 182 3.28 0.48 -10.29
CA ALA A 182 2.11 -0.13 -9.66
C ALA A 182 2.16 -1.65 -9.83
N VAL A 183 1.71 -2.36 -8.81
CA VAL A 183 1.46 -3.80 -8.85
C VAL A 183 -0.03 -4.05 -8.70
N THR A 184 -0.54 -5.05 -9.43
CA THR A 184 -1.99 -5.33 -9.49
C THR A 184 -2.27 -6.77 -9.07
N PRO A 185 -2.15 -7.10 -7.76
CA PRO A 185 -2.45 -8.44 -7.28
C PRO A 185 -3.91 -8.81 -7.54
N ALA A 186 -4.14 -10.10 -7.76
CA ALA A 186 -5.46 -10.71 -7.72
C ALA A 186 -5.87 -11.02 -6.27
N GLY A 187 -6.92 -11.80 -6.06
CA GLY A 187 -7.37 -12.20 -4.73
C GLY A 187 -6.27 -12.95 -3.96
N ALA A 188 -5.95 -12.46 -2.78
CA ALA A 188 -4.94 -13.04 -1.89
C ALA A 188 -5.55 -13.42 -0.55
N LYS A 189 -4.97 -14.43 0.11
CA LYS A 189 -5.34 -14.83 1.46
C LYS A 189 -4.89 -13.80 2.49
N THR A 190 -5.66 -12.76 2.63
CA THR A 190 -5.48 -11.72 3.64
C THR A 190 -6.78 -11.52 4.41
N ARG A 191 -6.74 -10.81 5.53
CA ARG A 191 -7.97 -10.45 6.30
C ARG A 191 -9.03 -9.70 5.49
N ILE A 192 -8.69 -9.20 4.32
CA ILE A 192 -9.65 -8.62 3.38
C ILE A 192 -10.73 -9.64 2.96
N LEU A 193 -10.40 -10.93 2.83
CA LEU A 193 -11.38 -11.96 2.52
C LEU A 193 -12.39 -12.19 3.64
N ASP A 194 -12.01 -11.94 4.90
CA ASP A 194 -12.88 -12.10 6.06
C ASP A 194 -14.02 -11.05 6.08
N GLN A 195 -13.87 -9.97 5.31
CA GLN A 195 -14.86 -8.91 5.16
C GLN A 195 -15.89 -9.19 4.05
N MET A 196 -15.74 -10.29 3.31
CA MET A 196 -16.56 -10.65 2.17
C MET A 196 -17.48 -11.83 2.47
N SER A 197 -18.64 -11.91 1.78
CA SER A 197 -19.50 -13.09 1.90
C SER A 197 -18.81 -14.32 1.28
N LYS A 198 -19.15 -15.51 1.80
CA LYS A 198 -18.63 -16.79 1.29
C LYS A 198 -18.92 -16.97 -0.20
N GLU A 199 -20.10 -16.56 -0.65
CA GLU A 199 -20.52 -16.62 -2.05
C GLU A 199 -19.66 -15.71 -2.93
N HIS A 200 -19.31 -14.50 -2.43
CA HIS A 200 -18.44 -13.57 -3.14
C HIS A 200 -17.02 -14.15 -3.24
N VAL A 201 -16.48 -14.69 -2.17
CA VAL A 201 -15.18 -15.36 -2.14
C VAL A 201 -15.13 -16.53 -3.13
N GLN A 202 -16.16 -17.38 -3.16
CA GLN A 202 -16.25 -18.49 -4.14
C GLN A 202 -16.33 -17.99 -5.58
N ARG A 203 -17.12 -16.92 -5.83
CA ARG A 203 -17.18 -16.29 -7.17
C ARG A 203 -15.82 -15.72 -7.59
N MET A 204 -15.08 -15.11 -6.69
CA MET A 204 -13.73 -14.65 -6.97
C MET A 204 -12.81 -15.83 -7.29
N LEU A 205 -12.86 -16.88 -6.48
CA LEU A 205 -12.02 -18.07 -6.65
C LEU A 205 -12.29 -18.78 -8.00
N SER A 206 -13.55 -18.86 -8.43
CA SER A 206 -13.91 -19.50 -9.70
C SER A 206 -13.33 -18.78 -10.95
N LYS A 207 -12.93 -17.51 -10.80
CA LYS A 207 -12.26 -16.73 -11.85
C LYS A 207 -10.74 -16.87 -11.82
N VAL A 208 -10.17 -17.50 -10.82
CA VAL A 208 -8.71 -17.67 -10.69
C VAL A 208 -8.30 -19.00 -11.37
N PRO A 209 -7.57 -18.96 -12.50
CA PRO A 209 -7.22 -20.18 -13.24
C PRO A 209 -6.42 -21.21 -12.42
N ARG A 210 -5.66 -20.76 -11.42
CA ARG A 210 -4.91 -21.65 -10.52
C ARG A 210 -5.79 -22.37 -9.48
N GLY A 211 -7.08 -22.07 -9.38
CA GLY A 211 -7.99 -22.66 -8.40
C GLY A 211 -7.69 -22.33 -6.94
N ARG A 212 -6.80 -21.37 -6.68
CA ARG A 212 -6.47 -20.89 -5.33
C ARG A 212 -6.12 -19.40 -5.33
N PHE A 213 -6.29 -18.77 -4.19
CA PHE A 213 -5.82 -17.41 -3.97
C PHE A 213 -4.29 -17.36 -3.87
N LEU A 214 -3.76 -16.14 -4.09
CA LEU A 214 -2.36 -15.81 -3.89
C LEU A 214 -1.99 -15.95 -2.41
N GLU A 215 -0.88 -16.58 -2.11
CA GLU A 215 -0.28 -16.54 -0.78
C GLU A 215 0.52 -15.24 -0.60
N ILE A 216 0.55 -14.69 0.62
CA ILE A 216 1.20 -13.41 0.89
C ILE A 216 2.65 -13.40 0.40
N HIS A 217 3.41 -14.46 0.69
CA HIS A 217 4.82 -14.57 0.32
C HIS A 217 5.06 -14.64 -1.20
N GLU A 218 4.08 -15.04 -2.01
CA GLU A 218 4.21 -15.05 -3.48
C GLU A 218 4.13 -13.64 -4.07
N PHE A 219 3.41 -12.73 -3.39
CA PHE A 219 3.30 -11.35 -3.81
C PHE A 219 4.51 -10.52 -3.42
N THR A 220 5.09 -10.81 -2.27
CA THR A 220 6.15 -9.99 -1.67
C THR A 220 7.56 -10.44 -2.03
N SER A 221 7.68 -11.54 -2.82
CA SER A 221 8.99 -12.15 -3.21
C SER A 221 9.69 -11.44 -4.36
#